data_4c3a857ca96559e48b95008799d975b3
#
_entry.id   4c3a857ca96559e48b95008799d975b3
#
_cell.length_a   1.000
_cell.length_b   1.000
_cell.length_c   1.000
_cell.angle_alpha   90.00
_cell.angle_beta   90.00
_cell.angle_gamma   90.00
#
_symmetry.space_group_name_H-M   'P 1'
#
loop_
_entity.id
_entity.type
_entity.pdbx_description
1 polymer ?
#
loop_
_entity_poly.entity_id
_entity_poly.type
_entity_poly.pdbx_seq_one_letter_code
_entity_poly.pdbx_strand_id
1 'polypeptide(L)'
;MSHFFAQIDPTTRVVFSVTQLAEVIEAADLVPIESLDTALIGQRWNPEAQEFEPGPLPAQTTERNVARKAFLSRFTDAEAIDIDMASIGATREAATVRRYLSKVDAAQHIDLSDEETRTGVHALEAAGLLKPGRALSILDTPIEPKELP
;
A
#
# COMPACT_ATOMS: atom_id res chain seq x y z
N MET A 1 -28.15 -7.89 -33.67
CA MET A 1 -28.37 -7.51 -32.25
C MET A 1 -27.03 -7.45 -31.55
N SER A 2 -26.88 -6.54 -30.60
CA SER A 2 -25.62 -6.45 -29.85
C SER A 2 -25.75 -7.26 -28.57
N HIS A 3 -24.72 -8.04 -28.25
CA HIS A 3 -24.64 -8.86 -27.05
C HIS A 3 -23.55 -8.32 -26.14
N PHE A 4 -23.83 -8.27 -24.84
CA PHE A 4 -22.90 -7.74 -23.85
C PHE A 4 -22.34 -8.88 -23.01
N PHE A 5 -21.05 -8.79 -22.68
CA PHE A 5 -20.34 -9.81 -21.90
C PHE A 5 -19.40 -9.17 -20.88
N ALA A 6 -19.35 -9.76 -19.70
CA ALA A 6 -18.30 -9.54 -18.73
C ALA A 6 -17.18 -10.55 -18.99
N GLN A 7 -15.95 -10.06 -19.18
CA GLN A 7 -14.76 -10.89 -19.28
C GLN A 7 -14.22 -11.16 -17.89
N ILE A 8 -14.08 -12.43 -17.53
CA ILE A 8 -13.58 -12.86 -16.23
C ILE A 8 -12.22 -13.54 -16.36
N ASP A 9 -11.39 -13.37 -15.36
CA ASP A 9 -10.18 -14.16 -15.22
C ASP A 9 -10.54 -15.62 -14.92
N PRO A 10 -10.06 -16.59 -15.69
CA PRO A 10 -10.47 -17.99 -15.57
C PRO A 10 -10.10 -18.63 -14.21
N THR A 11 -9.13 -18.07 -13.50
CA THR A 11 -8.66 -18.58 -12.21
C THR A 11 -9.36 -17.92 -11.03
N THR A 12 -9.43 -16.59 -11.03
CA THR A 12 -10.00 -15.81 -9.92
C THR A 12 -11.48 -15.51 -10.09
N ARG A 13 -11.99 -15.65 -11.33
CA ARG A 13 -13.36 -15.28 -11.76
C ARG A 13 -13.69 -13.81 -11.55
N VAL A 14 -12.68 -12.95 -11.42
CA VAL A 14 -12.87 -11.51 -11.30
C VAL A 14 -13.06 -10.88 -12.66
N VAL A 15 -14.06 -10.02 -12.78
CA VAL A 15 -14.32 -9.26 -14.01
C VAL A 15 -13.23 -8.23 -14.20
N PHE A 16 -12.53 -8.29 -15.32
CA PHE A 16 -11.51 -7.31 -15.68
C PHE A 16 -11.91 -6.42 -16.85
N SER A 17 -12.94 -6.79 -17.61
CA SER A 17 -13.44 -6.01 -18.72
C SER A 17 -14.93 -6.30 -18.97
N VAL A 18 -15.63 -5.35 -19.58
CA VAL A 18 -16.96 -5.56 -20.16
C VAL A 18 -16.91 -5.20 -21.64
N THR A 19 -17.53 -6.00 -22.48
CA THR A 19 -17.45 -5.85 -23.94
C THR A 19 -18.79 -6.05 -24.62
N GLN A 20 -18.92 -5.48 -25.80
CA GLN A 20 -20.08 -5.65 -26.68
C GLN A 20 -19.62 -6.39 -27.94
N LEU A 21 -20.29 -7.47 -28.28
CA LEU A 21 -20.03 -8.28 -29.45
C LEU A 21 -21.24 -8.32 -30.38
N ALA A 22 -20.98 -8.50 -31.66
CA ALA A 22 -22.02 -8.59 -32.69
C ALA A 22 -22.72 -9.96 -32.68
N GLU A 23 -22.04 -10.98 -32.19
CA GLU A 23 -22.52 -12.36 -32.12
C GLU A 23 -22.39 -12.91 -30.70
N VAL A 24 -23.21 -13.92 -30.37
CA VAL A 24 -23.10 -14.64 -29.12
C VAL A 24 -21.93 -15.60 -29.22
N ILE A 25 -20.97 -15.44 -28.33
CA ILE A 25 -19.82 -16.33 -28.21
C ILE A 25 -19.90 -17.06 -26.87
N GLU A 26 -19.89 -18.39 -26.90
CA GLU A 26 -19.75 -19.22 -25.70
C GLU A 26 -18.26 -19.44 -25.40
N ALA A 27 -17.78 -18.82 -24.37
CA ALA A 27 -16.41 -19.01 -23.87
C ALA A 27 -16.43 -19.04 -22.34
N ALA A 28 -15.52 -19.81 -21.75
CA ALA A 28 -15.47 -20.01 -20.30
C ALA A 28 -15.12 -18.73 -19.51
N ASP A 29 -14.55 -17.75 -20.18
CA ASP A 29 -14.14 -16.44 -19.67
C ASP A 29 -15.11 -15.31 -20.02
N LEU A 30 -16.24 -15.63 -20.67
CA LEU A 30 -17.27 -14.66 -21.06
C LEU A 30 -18.60 -14.99 -20.37
N VAL A 31 -19.09 -14.09 -19.57
CA VAL A 31 -20.39 -14.17 -18.91
C VAL A 31 -21.36 -13.21 -19.59
N PRO A 32 -22.48 -13.68 -20.15
CA PRO A 32 -23.46 -12.80 -20.76
C PRO A 32 -24.10 -11.88 -19.71
N ILE A 33 -24.27 -10.61 -20.06
CA ILE A 33 -24.88 -9.57 -19.22
C ILE A 33 -25.94 -8.81 -20.04
N GLU A 34 -26.86 -8.16 -19.35
CA GLU A 34 -28.00 -7.48 -20.01
C GLU A 34 -27.59 -6.16 -20.67
N SER A 35 -26.60 -5.49 -20.15
CA SER A 35 -26.14 -4.18 -20.62
C SER A 35 -24.65 -4.00 -20.39
N LEU A 36 -24.04 -2.98 -21.05
CA LEU A 36 -22.64 -2.61 -20.84
C LEU A 36 -22.50 -1.90 -19.48
N ASP A 37 -22.33 -2.69 -18.41
CA ASP A 37 -22.20 -2.19 -17.04
C ASP A 37 -20.73 -2.28 -16.56
N THR A 38 -20.05 -1.15 -16.54
CA THR A 38 -18.66 -1.07 -16.06
C THR A 38 -18.53 -1.20 -14.54
N ALA A 39 -19.62 -1.10 -13.78
CA ALA A 39 -19.60 -1.32 -12.34
C ALA A 39 -19.34 -2.78 -11.95
N LEU A 40 -19.50 -3.71 -12.91
CA LEU A 40 -19.13 -5.11 -12.72
C LEU A 40 -17.62 -5.35 -12.68
N ILE A 41 -16.81 -4.44 -13.19
CA ILE A 41 -15.35 -4.58 -13.18
C ILE A 41 -14.85 -4.60 -11.73
N GLY A 42 -14.09 -5.65 -11.38
CA GLY A 42 -13.62 -5.91 -10.03
C GLY A 42 -14.54 -6.81 -9.20
N GLN A 43 -15.76 -7.09 -9.65
CA GLN A 43 -16.63 -8.08 -9.02
C GLN A 43 -16.23 -9.51 -9.44
N ARG A 44 -16.61 -10.51 -8.65
CA ARG A 44 -16.35 -11.91 -8.92
C ARG A 44 -17.61 -12.60 -9.38
N TRP A 45 -17.54 -13.36 -10.46
CA TRP A 45 -18.64 -14.19 -10.94
C TRP A 45 -18.79 -15.46 -10.10
N ASN A 46 -19.99 -15.68 -9.58
CA ASN A 46 -20.39 -16.93 -8.91
C ASN A 46 -21.25 -17.77 -9.87
N PRO A 47 -20.72 -18.85 -10.45
CA PRO A 47 -21.47 -19.66 -11.40
C PRO A 47 -22.58 -20.51 -10.78
N GLU A 48 -22.54 -20.76 -9.46
CA GLU A 48 -23.57 -21.51 -8.76
C GLU A 48 -24.81 -20.65 -8.50
N ALA A 49 -24.59 -19.40 -8.08
CA ALA A 49 -25.65 -18.42 -7.87
C ALA A 49 -26.07 -17.70 -9.17
N GLN A 50 -25.24 -17.74 -10.21
CA GLN A 50 -25.35 -16.96 -11.45
C GLN A 50 -25.45 -15.44 -11.18
N GLU A 51 -24.67 -14.96 -10.24
CA GLU A 51 -24.65 -13.56 -9.80
C GLU A 51 -23.22 -13.04 -9.68
N PHE A 52 -23.08 -11.71 -9.79
CA PHE A 52 -21.81 -11.01 -9.50
C PHE A 52 -21.78 -10.63 -8.03
N GLU A 53 -20.78 -11.09 -7.32
CA GLU A 53 -20.52 -10.79 -5.92
C GLU A 53 -19.43 -9.71 -5.81
N PRO A 54 -19.36 -8.96 -4.69
CA PRO A 54 -18.21 -8.11 -4.43
C PRO A 54 -16.91 -8.90 -4.62
N GLY A 55 -16.05 -8.41 -5.50
CA GLY A 55 -14.77 -9.04 -5.77
C GLY A 55 -13.90 -9.09 -4.51
N PRO A 56 -12.83 -9.89 -4.53
CA PRO A 56 -11.84 -9.82 -3.47
C PRO A 56 -11.38 -8.37 -3.39
N LEU A 57 -11.39 -7.83 -2.16
CA LEU A 57 -10.71 -6.55 -1.92
C LEU A 57 -9.35 -6.64 -2.59
N PRO A 58 -8.90 -5.61 -3.34
CA PRO A 58 -7.56 -5.61 -3.90
C PRO A 58 -6.65 -6.05 -2.76
N ALA A 59 -5.84 -7.09 -3.02
CA ALA A 59 -4.90 -7.60 -2.03
C ALA A 59 -4.20 -6.36 -1.50
N GLN A 60 -4.43 -6.06 -0.22
CA GLN A 60 -3.65 -5.03 0.44
C GLN A 60 -2.23 -5.49 0.23
N THR A 61 -1.49 -4.74 -0.56
CA THR A 61 -0.11 -5.07 -0.82
C THR A 61 0.52 -5.31 0.53
N THR A 62 0.96 -6.54 0.78
CA THR A 62 1.80 -6.88 1.93
C THR A 62 3.15 -6.18 1.81
N GLU A 63 3.32 -5.40 0.75
CA GLU A 63 4.44 -4.50 0.51
C GLU A 63 4.48 -3.48 1.63
N ARG A 64 5.50 -3.60 2.47
CA ARG A 64 5.77 -2.65 3.55
C ARG A 64 6.93 -1.73 3.22
N ASN A 65 7.41 -1.79 1.98
CA ASN A 65 8.49 -0.95 1.47
C ASN A 65 7.96 0.39 0.99
N VAL A 66 8.54 1.46 1.48
CA VAL A 66 8.28 2.82 1.02
C VAL A 66 9.57 3.47 0.51
N ALA A 67 9.43 4.39 -0.43
CA ALA A 67 10.54 5.21 -0.86
C ALA A 67 11.12 6.00 0.34
N ARG A 68 12.44 6.16 0.41
CA ARG A 68 13.10 6.89 1.50
C ARG A 68 12.51 8.29 1.71
N LYS A 69 12.27 9.03 0.61
CA LYS A 69 11.64 10.36 0.69
C LYS A 69 10.25 10.29 1.30
N ALA A 70 9.45 9.29 0.93
CA ALA A 70 8.11 9.10 1.47
C ALA A 70 8.15 8.77 2.97
N PHE A 71 9.08 7.91 3.41
CA PHE A 71 9.30 7.64 4.82
C PHE A 71 9.62 8.92 5.61
N LEU A 72 10.57 9.72 5.13
CA LEU A 72 10.94 10.99 5.77
C LEU A 72 9.77 11.98 5.79
N SER A 73 8.91 11.98 4.78
CA SER A 73 7.72 12.84 4.72
C SER A 73 6.60 12.44 5.70
N ARG A 74 6.71 11.28 6.35
CA ARG A 74 5.78 10.87 7.42
C ARG A 74 6.06 11.61 8.74
N PHE A 75 7.23 12.21 8.89
CA PHE A 75 7.56 13.11 9.99
C PHE A 75 7.12 14.54 9.65
N THR A 76 6.69 15.28 10.64
CA THR A 76 6.46 16.73 10.47
C THR A 76 7.81 17.46 10.41
N ASP A 77 7.83 18.65 9.83
CA ASP A 77 9.06 19.47 9.76
C ASP A 77 9.63 19.75 11.16
N ALA A 78 8.76 20.00 12.16
CA ALA A 78 9.19 20.21 13.53
C ALA A 78 9.86 18.96 14.12
N GLU A 79 9.26 17.77 13.92
CA GLU A 79 9.84 16.49 14.36
C GLU A 79 11.21 16.25 13.67
N ALA A 80 11.29 16.50 12.37
CA ALA A 80 12.55 16.34 11.62
C ALA A 80 13.65 17.28 12.14
N ILE A 81 13.32 18.54 12.41
CA ILE A 81 14.27 19.52 12.97
C ILE A 81 14.73 19.08 14.36
N ASP A 82 13.83 18.64 15.24
CA ASP A 82 14.15 18.16 16.58
C ASP A 82 15.10 16.94 16.53
N ILE A 83 14.86 16.02 15.60
CA ILE A 83 15.71 14.85 15.36
C ILE A 83 17.10 15.26 14.86
N ASP A 84 17.17 16.18 13.90
CA ASP A 84 18.43 16.71 13.38
C ASP A 84 19.23 17.40 14.48
N MET A 85 18.58 18.24 15.28
CA MET A 85 19.20 18.90 16.42
C MET A 85 19.73 17.89 17.46
N ALA A 86 18.97 16.83 17.73
CA ALA A 86 19.37 15.78 18.65
C ALA A 86 20.57 14.96 18.12
N SER A 87 20.77 14.93 16.81
CA SER A 87 21.93 14.27 16.19
C SER A 87 23.25 15.04 16.35
N ILE A 88 23.16 16.35 16.67
CA ILE A 88 24.30 17.24 16.81
C ILE A 88 24.88 17.13 18.22
N GLY A 89 26.15 16.84 18.33
CA GLY A 89 26.87 16.80 19.61
C GLY A 89 27.80 15.60 19.75
N ALA A 90 28.50 15.57 20.85
CA ALA A 90 29.52 14.56 21.16
C ALA A 90 29.03 13.52 22.19
N THR A 91 27.74 13.50 22.47
CA THR A 91 27.16 12.51 23.39
C THR A 91 26.86 11.17 22.69
N ARG A 92 26.74 10.11 23.48
CA ARG A 92 26.35 8.78 22.96
C ARG A 92 24.97 8.81 22.31
N GLU A 93 24.03 9.52 22.93
CA GLU A 93 22.66 9.68 22.44
C GLU A 93 22.66 10.37 21.07
N ALA A 94 23.36 11.48 20.92
CA ALA A 94 23.49 12.17 19.64
C ALA A 94 24.16 11.27 18.57
N ALA A 95 25.16 10.50 18.95
CA ALA A 95 25.80 9.54 18.06
C ALA A 95 24.84 8.41 17.63
N THR A 96 23.93 7.97 18.53
CA THR A 96 22.92 6.95 18.22
C THR A 96 21.91 7.48 17.19
N VAL A 97 21.37 8.69 17.39
CA VAL A 97 20.45 9.33 16.44
C VAL A 97 21.14 9.51 15.07
N ARG A 98 22.35 10.05 15.05
CA ARG A 98 23.12 10.23 13.82
C ARG A 98 23.37 8.91 13.07
N ARG A 99 23.68 7.83 13.81
CA ARG A 99 23.88 6.50 13.21
C ARG A 99 22.58 5.97 12.60
N TYR A 100 21.44 6.17 13.25
CA TYR A 100 20.14 5.81 12.70
C TYR A 100 19.84 6.58 11.41
N LEU A 101 20.00 7.91 11.41
CA LEU A 101 19.83 8.74 10.22
C LEU A 101 20.73 8.29 9.06
N SER A 102 22.00 7.97 9.34
CA SER A 102 22.94 7.47 8.33
C SER A 102 22.48 6.15 7.70
N LYS A 103 21.83 5.27 8.45
CA LYS A 103 21.25 4.02 7.91
C LYS A 103 20.05 4.29 7.02
N VAL A 104 19.17 5.21 7.43
CA VAL A 104 18.04 5.65 6.61
C VAL A 104 18.55 6.26 5.30
N ASP A 105 19.59 7.08 5.36
CA ASP A 105 20.20 7.71 4.18
C ASP A 105 20.86 6.71 3.22
N ALA A 106 21.44 5.65 3.75
CA ALA A 106 22.10 4.62 2.95
C ALA A 106 21.10 3.64 2.31
N ALA A 107 19.87 3.57 2.79
CA ALA A 107 18.85 2.66 2.27
C ALA A 107 18.30 3.14 0.92
N GLN A 108 17.99 2.19 0.02
CA GLN A 108 17.28 2.48 -1.23
C GLN A 108 15.78 2.67 -0.98
N HIS A 109 15.23 1.86 -0.13
CA HIS A 109 13.83 1.91 0.36
C HIS A 109 13.83 1.57 1.85
N ILE A 110 12.73 1.88 2.51
CA ILE A 110 12.54 1.61 3.94
C ILE A 110 11.43 0.58 4.09
N ASP A 111 11.74 -0.55 4.71
CA ASP A 111 10.76 -1.56 5.11
C ASP A 111 10.17 -1.18 6.47
N LEU A 112 8.89 -0.83 6.51
CA LEU A 112 8.17 -0.45 7.73
C LEU A 112 7.91 -1.64 8.67
N SER A 113 8.11 -2.88 8.21
CA SER A 113 8.01 -4.09 9.02
C SER A 113 9.35 -4.53 9.62
N ASP A 114 10.46 -3.99 9.10
CA ASP A 114 11.80 -4.31 9.58
C ASP A 114 11.99 -3.93 11.05
N GLU A 115 12.52 -4.86 11.84
CA GLU A 115 12.70 -4.67 13.29
C GLU A 115 13.63 -3.50 13.61
N GLU A 116 14.69 -3.30 12.84
CA GLU A 116 15.63 -2.19 13.05
C GLU A 116 14.97 -0.84 12.76
N THR A 117 14.19 -0.76 11.69
CA THR A 117 13.41 0.43 11.33
C THR A 117 12.43 0.77 12.46
N ARG A 118 11.66 -0.21 12.91
CA ARG A 118 10.67 -0.02 13.99
C ARG A 118 11.32 0.38 15.30
N THR A 119 12.37 -0.31 15.70
CA THR A 119 13.14 0.00 16.91
C THR A 119 13.70 1.42 16.88
N GLY A 120 14.21 1.85 15.71
CA GLY A 120 14.74 3.20 15.52
C GLY A 120 13.68 4.28 15.73
N VAL A 121 12.50 4.14 15.13
CA VAL A 121 11.39 5.10 15.28
C VAL A 121 10.87 5.12 16.72
N HIS A 122 10.71 3.96 17.36
CA HIS A 122 10.32 3.88 18.78
C HIS A 122 11.36 4.50 19.71
N ALA A 123 12.65 4.37 19.40
CA ALA A 123 13.71 5.02 20.17
C ALA A 123 13.65 6.56 20.08
N LEU A 124 13.27 7.12 18.92
CA LEU A 124 13.04 8.56 18.78
C LEU A 124 11.85 9.03 19.65
N GLU A 125 10.79 8.24 19.73
CA GLU A 125 9.65 8.53 20.61
C GLU A 125 10.05 8.42 22.10
N ALA A 126 10.77 7.38 22.48
CA ALA A 126 11.28 7.21 23.85
C ALA A 126 12.27 8.31 24.29
N ALA A 127 13.02 8.87 23.34
CA ALA A 127 13.89 10.02 23.57
C ALA A 127 13.13 11.36 23.67
N GLY A 128 11.81 11.38 23.46
CA GLY A 128 10.97 12.58 23.50
C GLY A 128 11.05 13.46 22.25
N LEU A 129 11.66 12.96 21.17
CA LEU A 129 11.76 13.65 19.87
C LEU A 129 10.45 13.51 19.07
N LEU A 130 9.65 12.51 19.39
CA LEU A 130 8.32 12.29 18.87
C LEU A 130 7.31 12.28 20.03
N LYS A 131 6.10 12.75 19.76
CA LYS A 131 5.01 12.67 20.75
C LYS A 131 4.58 11.21 20.97
N PRO A 132 4.04 10.85 22.15
CA PRO A 132 3.52 9.50 22.41
C PRO A 132 2.50 9.06 21.34
N GLY A 133 2.70 7.85 20.78
CA GLY A 133 1.87 7.28 19.72
C GLY A 133 2.26 7.69 18.29
N ARG A 134 3.20 8.61 18.10
CA ARG A 134 3.65 9.02 16.78
C ARG A 134 4.43 7.93 16.05
N ALA A 135 5.21 7.14 16.79
CA ALA A 135 5.95 6.02 16.20
C ALA A 135 5.00 5.05 15.46
N LEU A 136 3.90 4.66 16.10
CA LEU A 136 2.88 3.80 15.47
C LEU A 136 2.22 4.50 14.26
N SER A 137 1.92 5.79 14.35
CA SER A 137 1.36 6.53 13.22
C SER A 137 2.30 6.54 12.02
N ILE A 138 3.60 6.70 12.23
CA ILE A 138 4.61 6.70 11.15
C ILE A 138 4.75 5.30 10.54
N LEU A 139 4.77 4.25 11.37
CA LEU A 139 5.06 2.89 10.95
C LEU A 139 3.84 2.14 10.40
N ASP A 140 2.66 2.34 10.98
CA ASP A 140 1.48 1.50 10.74
C ASP A 140 0.39 2.20 9.91
N THR A 141 0.53 3.49 9.58
CA THR A 141 -0.35 4.15 8.61
C THR A 141 -0.28 3.43 7.26
N PRO A 142 -1.41 3.15 6.61
CA PRO A 142 -1.45 2.52 5.30
C PRO A 142 -0.54 3.23 4.30
N ILE A 143 0.13 2.42 3.47
CA ILE A 143 1.03 2.93 2.43
C ILE A 143 0.18 3.40 1.25
N GLU A 144 0.38 4.63 0.83
CA GLU A 144 -0.25 5.18 -0.36
C GLU A 144 0.57 4.82 -1.62
N PRO A 145 -0.08 4.69 -2.81
CA PRO A 145 0.63 4.36 -4.06
C PRO A 145 1.81 5.28 -4.39
N LYS A 146 1.73 6.55 -3.99
CA LYS A 146 2.82 7.54 -4.19
C LYS A 146 4.04 7.33 -3.28
N GLU A 147 3.92 6.49 -2.25
CA GLU A 147 4.98 6.19 -1.29
C GLU A 147 5.83 4.99 -1.69
N LEU A 148 5.36 4.21 -2.67
CA LEU A 148 6.08 3.03 -3.16
C LEU A 148 7.43 3.42 -3.77
N PRO A 149 8.47 2.52 -3.65
CA PRO A 149 9.80 2.76 -4.18
C PRO A 149 9.83 2.91 -5.69
#